data_7e608c95db8c941c0adf744ca0e85c15
#
_entry.id   7e608c95db8c941c0adf744ca0e85c15
#
_cell.length_a   1.000
_cell.length_b   1.000
_cell.length_c   1.000
_cell.angle_alpha   90.00
_cell.angle_beta   90.00
_cell.angle_gamma   90.00
#
_symmetry.space_group_name_H-M   'P 1'
#
loop_
_entity.id
_entity.type
_entity.pdbx_description
1 polymer ?
#
loop_
_entity_poly.entity_id
_entity_poly.type
_entity_poly.pdbx_seq_one_letter_code
_entity_poly.pdbx_strand_id
1 'polypeptide(L)'
;MERIKYLLLFAAIALVGCQVSDEEDSLIGKRKNKVEEVAYARAFKVGVTPTMDCLPIFLLKDSNLYNPDNIDIRLKEYSSQLNCDTAMQNGRVQASVTDLIRAEYLKEEKHIVLDYMTETNATWQLLASPQSGVKKPEDLGNKIIGLTFNSIMQYLTIRVFSGHDISSRFYGSQINDIFIRLKMLNNNQIDAIWTSEPQTTQAKLLGNREIYSSVNENFIPGAIVYVNNPKIEHQRAFEAAYNKAVDILNSHSIQYFAPLIKKYMKVDDKVVAALPKITYKRVIAPRERAINKARNILP
;
A
#
# COMPACT_ATOMS: atom_id res chain seq x y z
N MET A 1 3.67 19.60 72.93
CA MET A 1 2.94 18.45 72.26
C MET A 1 1.89 18.87 71.24
N GLU A 2 1.33 20.04 71.26
CA GLU A 2 0.32 20.50 70.32
C GLU A 2 0.87 20.79 68.90
N ARG A 3 2.09 21.28 68.75
CA ARG A 3 2.68 21.58 67.45
C ARG A 3 2.97 20.33 66.62
N ILE A 4 3.14 19.18 67.17
CA ILE A 4 3.37 17.89 66.49
C ILE A 4 2.06 17.35 65.92
N LYS A 5 0.91 17.58 66.56
CA LYS A 5 -0.39 17.14 66.06
C LYS A 5 -0.78 17.84 64.76
N TYR A 6 -0.47 19.14 64.59
CA TYR A 6 -0.76 19.88 63.35
C TYR A 6 0.16 19.48 62.22
N LEU A 7 1.41 19.09 62.51
CA LEU A 7 2.34 18.63 61.47
C LEU A 7 1.91 17.29 60.88
N LEU A 8 1.37 16.39 61.68
CA LEU A 8 0.83 15.10 61.22
C LEU A 8 -0.47 15.24 60.44
N LEU A 9 -1.31 16.24 60.79
CA LEU A 9 -2.55 16.51 60.06
C LEU A 9 -2.28 17.09 58.67
N PHE A 10 -1.27 17.96 58.52
CA PHE A 10 -0.87 18.51 57.20
C PHE A 10 -0.20 17.46 56.32
N ALA A 11 0.58 16.52 56.85
CA ALA A 11 1.17 15.41 56.09
C ALA A 11 0.10 14.42 55.59
N ALA A 12 -0.95 14.17 56.36
CA ALA A 12 -2.05 13.29 55.94
C ALA A 12 -2.90 13.88 54.83
N ILE A 13 -3.12 15.21 54.82
CA ILE A 13 -3.87 15.91 53.75
C ILE A 13 -3.06 15.94 52.42
N ALA A 14 -1.72 16.10 52.51
CA ALA A 14 -0.86 16.09 51.32
C ALA A 14 -0.79 14.70 50.63
N LEU A 15 -0.83 13.60 51.43
CA LEU A 15 -0.82 12.22 50.92
C LEU A 15 -2.15 11.83 50.25
N VAL A 16 -3.27 12.31 50.76
CA VAL A 16 -4.59 12.08 50.15
C VAL A 16 -4.76 12.85 48.83
N GLY A 17 -4.20 14.09 48.74
CA GLY A 17 -4.24 14.90 47.51
C GLY A 17 -3.48 14.28 46.36
N CYS A 18 -2.31 13.66 46.58
CA CYS A 18 -1.55 12.98 45.55
C CYS A 18 -2.21 11.69 45.04
N GLN A 19 -2.83 10.90 45.91
CA GLN A 19 -3.51 9.65 45.50
C GLN A 19 -4.77 9.93 44.66
N VAL A 20 -5.52 11.00 44.99
CA VAL A 20 -6.74 11.37 44.20
C VAL A 20 -6.37 11.85 42.77
N SER A 21 -5.29 12.60 42.59
CA SER A 21 -4.85 13.03 41.28
C SER A 21 -4.36 11.86 40.37
N ASP A 22 -3.65 10.90 40.92
CA ASP A 22 -3.14 9.74 40.19
C ASP A 22 -4.27 8.79 39.79
N GLU A 23 -5.32 8.63 40.57
CA GLU A 23 -6.49 7.84 40.22
C GLU A 23 -7.35 8.54 39.15
N GLU A 24 -7.57 9.84 39.24
CA GLU A 24 -8.29 10.61 38.23
C GLU A 24 -7.54 10.60 36.90
N ASP A 25 -6.24 10.83 36.87
CA ASP A 25 -5.42 10.77 35.65
C ASP A 25 -5.42 9.36 35.02
N SER A 26 -5.39 8.31 35.82
CA SER A 26 -5.51 6.93 35.35
C SER A 26 -6.90 6.62 34.77
N LEU A 27 -7.97 7.13 35.35
CA LEU A 27 -9.34 6.98 34.88
C LEU A 27 -9.59 7.76 33.61
N ILE A 28 -9.04 8.98 33.50
CA ILE A 28 -9.10 9.81 32.28
C ILE A 28 -8.33 9.11 31.16
N GLY A 29 -7.15 8.56 31.44
CA GLY A 29 -6.36 7.77 30.49
C GLY A 29 -7.12 6.54 29.98
N LYS A 30 -7.73 5.76 30.88
CA LYS A 30 -8.56 4.60 30.52
C LYS A 30 -9.79 4.98 29.70
N ARG A 31 -10.46 6.09 30.03
CA ARG A 31 -11.61 6.60 29.25
C ARG A 31 -11.20 7.06 27.87
N LYS A 32 -10.08 7.81 27.73
CA LYS A 32 -9.53 8.22 26.43
C LYS A 32 -9.19 7.01 25.56
N ASN A 33 -8.53 6.00 26.11
CA ASN A 33 -8.20 4.76 25.40
C ASN A 33 -9.47 4.03 24.90
N LYS A 34 -10.49 3.92 25.74
CA LYS A 34 -11.76 3.29 25.36
C LYS A 34 -12.52 4.06 24.28
N VAL A 35 -12.50 5.40 24.32
CA VAL A 35 -13.10 6.24 23.28
C VAL A 35 -12.36 6.07 21.96
N GLU A 36 -11.02 6.07 21.99
CA GLU A 36 -10.21 5.85 20.78
C GLU A 36 -10.38 4.43 20.21
N GLU A 37 -10.48 3.39 21.02
CA GLU A 37 -10.79 2.03 20.59
C GLU A 37 -12.14 1.94 19.87
N VAL A 38 -13.17 2.60 20.41
CA VAL A 38 -14.50 2.65 19.77
C VAL A 38 -14.46 3.44 18.46
N ALA A 39 -13.78 4.58 18.43
CA ALA A 39 -13.60 5.39 17.23
C ALA A 39 -12.85 4.58 16.16
N TYR A 40 -11.74 3.94 16.56
CA TYR A 40 -10.96 3.07 15.67
C TYR A 40 -11.77 1.89 15.12
N ALA A 41 -12.63 1.27 15.94
CA ALA A 41 -13.48 0.17 15.49
C ALA A 41 -14.46 0.61 14.39
N ARG A 42 -14.97 1.85 14.46
CA ARG A 42 -15.93 2.44 13.51
C ARG A 42 -15.27 3.10 12.31
N ALA A 43 -13.98 3.38 12.37
CA ALA A 43 -13.25 4.08 11.34
C ALA A 43 -13.28 3.34 9.98
N PHE A 44 -13.26 4.10 8.89
CA PHE A 44 -13.07 3.60 7.53
C PHE A 44 -11.58 3.35 7.30
N LYS A 45 -11.17 2.09 7.36
CA LYS A 45 -9.77 1.68 7.26
C LYS A 45 -9.43 1.33 5.83
N VAL A 46 -8.30 1.86 5.35
CA VAL A 46 -7.81 1.65 3.99
C VAL A 46 -6.46 0.94 4.01
N GLY A 47 -6.39 -0.24 3.40
CA GLY A 47 -5.15 -0.98 3.19
C GLY A 47 -4.31 -0.35 2.08
N VAL A 48 -3.06 0.01 2.37
CA VAL A 48 -2.15 0.66 1.44
C VAL A 48 -0.77 0.02 1.46
N THR A 49 -0.08 0.10 0.32
CA THR A 49 1.33 -0.30 0.16
C THR A 49 2.20 0.93 -0.10
N PRO A 50 3.53 0.86 0.12
CA PRO A 50 4.45 1.99 -0.09
C PRO A 50 4.76 2.20 -1.58
N THR A 51 3.73 2.39 -2.40
CA THR A 51 3.80 2.51 -3.86
C THR A 51 3.14 3.79 -4.35
N MET A 52 3.57 4.30 -5.51
CA MET A 52 3.12 5.60 -6.01
C MET A 52 1.64 5.65 -6.36
N ASP A 53 1.00 4.54 -6.68
CA ASP A 53 -0.45 4.48 -6.90
C ASP A 53 -1.27 4.70 -5.62
N CYS A 54 -0.66 4.56 -4.43
CA CYS A 54 -1.24 4.93 -3.15
C CYS A 54 -1.08 6.42 -2.79
N LEU A 55 -0.31 7.20 -3.55
CA LEU A 55 -0.01 8.59 -3.19
C LEU A 55 -1.27 9.47 -3.03
N PRO A 56 -2.35 9.32 -3.84
CA PRO A 56 -3.60 10.05 -3.60
C PRO A 56 -4.22 9.75 -2.22
N ILE A 57 -4.11 8.47 -1.76
CA ILE A 57 -4.63 8.06 -0.45
C ILE A 57 -3.77 8.64 0.68
N PHE A 58 -2.45 8.67 0.53
CA PHE A 58 -1.57 9.31 1.51
C PHE A 58 -1.83 10.81 1.61
N LEU A 59 -1.99 11.49 0.46
CA LEU A 59 -2.25 12.92 0.42
C LEU A 59 -3.60 13.27 1.05
N LEU A 60 -4.68 12.55 0.70
CA LEU A 60 -5.99 12.83 1.27
C LEU A 60 -6.00 12.69 2.81
N LYS A 61 -5.21 11.74 3.34
CA LYS A 61 -5.10 11.50 4.79
C LYS A 61 -4.28 12.59 5.47
N ASP A 62 -3.06 12.86 4.98
CA ASP A 62 -2.14 13.82 5.61
C ASP A 62 -2.66 15.27 5.54
N SER A 63 -3.36 15.60 4.45
CA SER A 63 -3.94 16.94 4.25
C SER A 63 -5.39 17.05 4.72
N ASN A 64 -5.96 16.01 5.35
CA ASN A 64 -7.34 15.97 5.83
C ASN A 64 -8.35 16.46 4.78
N LEU A 65 -8.26 15.95 3.53
CA LEU A 65 -9.10 16.39 2.41
C LEU A 65 -10.57 15.91 2.50
N TYR A 66 -10.97 15.37 3.62
CA TYR A 66 -12.32 14.88 3.93
C TYR A 66 -12.87 15.58 5.17
N ASN A 67 -14.20 15.54 5.33
CA ASN A 67 -14.83 16.03 6.56
C ASN A 67 -14.80 14.89 7.61
N PRO A 68 -14.10 15.07 8.75
CA PRO A 68 -14.02 14.06 9.80
C PRO A 68 -15.36 13.72 10.47
N ASP A 69 -16.35 14.62 10.40
CA ASP A 69 -17.71 14.36 10.91
C ASP A 69 -18.46 13.34 10.02
N ASN A 70 -18.09 13.25 8.74
CA ASN A 70 -18.73 12.35 7.78
C ASN A 70 -18.03 11.00 7.70
N ILE A 71 -16.70 10.98 7.88
CA ILE A 71 -15.89 9.76 7.77
C ILE A 71 -14.57 9.92 8.54
N ASP A 72 -14.23 8.94 9.39
CA ASP A 72 -12.90 8.83 9.99
C ASP A 72 -12.05 7.86 9.15
N ILE A 73 -11.16 8.37 8.32
CA ILE A 73 -10.28 7.57 7.47
C ILE A 73 -9.00 7.22 8.23
N ARG A 74 -8.68 5.91 8.33
CA ARG A 74 -7.46 5.39 8.96
C ARG A 74 -6.69 4.54 7.95
N LEU A 75 -5.39 4.78 7.82
CA LEU A 75 -4.53 3.97 6.96
C LEU A 75 -4.04 2.72 7.69
N LYS A 76 -4.00 1.61 6.97
CA LYS A 76 -3.35 0.36 7.34
C LYS A 76 -2.20 0.13 6.35
N GLU A 77 -1.01 0.47 6.79
CA GLU A 77 0.20 0.39 5.96
C GLU A 77 0.77 -1.04 6.00
N TYR A 78 0.99 -1.60 4.82
CA TYR A 78 1.54 -2.95 4.65
C TYR A 78 2.72 -2.91 3.67
N SER A 79 3.76 -3.67 3.95
CA SER A 79 4.92 -3.81 3.05
C SER A 79 4.73 -4.89 1.97
N SER A 80 3.56 -5.54 1.95
CA SER A 80 3.25 -6.57 0.97
C SER A 80 1.77 -6.58 0.59
N GLN A 81 1.49 -6.93 -0.67
CA GLN A 81 0.12 -7.14 -1.15
C GLN A 81 -0.57 -8.28 -0.38
N LEU A 82 0.14 -9.36 -0.05
CA LEU A 82 -0.44 -10.48 0.71
C LEU A 82 -0.96 -10.05 2.09
N ASN A 83 -0.31 -9.09 2.75
CA ASN A 83 -0.79 -8.54 4.01
C ASN A 83 -2.07 -7.68 3.83
N CYS A 84 -2.17 -6.93 2.72
CA CYS A 84 -3.43 -6.27 2.33
C CYS A 84 -4.54 -7.29 2.13
N ASP A 85 -4.27 -8.38 1.41
CA ASP A 85 -5.25 -9.45 1.15
C ASP A 85 -5.73 -10.10 2.45
N THR A 86 -4.79 -10.42 3.35
CA THR A 86 -5.11 -10.96 4.68
C THR A 86 -5.96 -9.98 5.49
N ALA A 87 -5.73 -8.67 5.35
CA ALA A 87 -6.54 -7.66 6.01
C ALA A 87 -7.96 -7.58 5.41
N MET A 88 -8.10 -7.72 4.09
CA MET A 88 -9.40 -7.82 3.41
C MET A 88 -10.17 -9.06 3.85
N GLN A 89 -9.53 -10.24 3.83
CA GLN A 89 -10.12 -11.51 4.27
C GLN A 89 -10.65 -11.46 5.71
N ASN A 90 -9.91 -10.79 6.60
CA ASN A 90 -10.27 -10.69 8.01
C ASN A 90 -11.16 -9.48 8.34
N GLY A 91 -11.68 -8.76 7.34
CA GLY A 91 -12.54 -7.59 7.54
C GLY A 91 -11.86 -6.42 8.27
N ARG A 92 -10.51 -6.38 8.25
CA ARG A 92 -9.74 -5.35 8.96
C ARG A 92 -9.65 -4.02 8.22
N VAL A 93 -10.08 -3.99 6.97
CA VAL A 93 -10.12 -2.82 6.09
C VAL A 93 -11.44 -2.77 5.32
N GLN A 94 -11.91 -1.56 5.00
CA GLN A 94 -13.11 -1.30 4.21
C GLN A 94 -12.78 -0.95 2.75
N ALA A 95 -11.52 -0.60 2.47
CA ALA A 95 -11.00 -0.45 1.12
C ALA A 95 -9.54 -0.90 1.09
N SER A 96 -9.03 -1.29 -0.07
CA SER A 96 -7.61 -1.65 -0.23
C SER A 96 -7.14 -1.43 -1.65
N VAL A 97 -5.86 -1.08 -1.80
CA VAL A 97 -5.15 -1.15 -3.07
C VAL A 97 -4.89 -2.61 -3.43
N THR A 98 -4.98 -2.93 -4.73
CA THR A 98 -4.75 -4.28 -5.27
C THR A 98 -4.51 -4.22 -6.79
N ASP A 99 -4.39 -5.37 -7.44
CA ASP A 99 -4.52 -5.50 -8.90
C ASP A 99 -5.76 -6.34 -9.29
N LEU A 100 -6.24 -6.18 -10.52
CA LEU A 100 -7.47 -6.85 -10.99
C LEU A 100 -7.38 -8.38 -10.93
N ILE A 101 -6.21 -8.95 -11.25
CA ILE A 101 -6.01 -10.41 -11.20
C ILE A 101 -6.12 -10.88 -9.75
N ARG A 102 -5.47 -10.15 -8.84
CA ARG A 102 -5.52 -10.44 -7.42
C ARG A 102 -6.92 -10.28 -6.84
N ALA A 103 -7.63 -9.21 -7.25
CA ALA A 103 -9.01 -8.98 -6.81
C ALA A 103 -9.94 -10.10 -7.26
N GLU A 104 -9.88 -10.51 -8.54
CA GLU A 104 -10.71 -11.65 -9.03
C GLU A 104 -10.31 -12.95 -8.33
N TYR A 105 -9.01 -13.23 -8.12
CA TYR A 105 -8.57 -14.37 -7.32
C TYR A 105 -9.19 -14.40 -5.92
N LEU A 106 -9.21 -13.25 -5.22
CA LEU A 106 -9.78 -13.14 -3.89
C LEU A 106 -11.31 -13.33 -3.90
N LYS A 107 -11.99 -12.87 -4.94
CA LYS A 107 -13.45 -13.09 -5.11
C LYS A 107 -13.77 -14.55 -5.36
N GLU A 108 -13.10 -15.19 -6.31
CA GLU A 108 -13.38 -16.56 -6.75
C GLU A 108 -12.90 -17.59 -5.71
N GLU A 109 -11.63 -17.51 -5.29
CA GLU A 109 -11.00 -18.56 -4.46
C GLU A 109 -11.15 -18.32 -2.95
N LYS A 110 -11.36 -17.08 -2.54
CA LYS A 110 -11.47 -16.71 -1.12
C LYS A 110 -12.86 -16.21 -0.74
N HIS A 111 -13.77 -16.13 -1.73
CA HIS A 111 -15.16 -15.72 -1.56
C HIS A 111 -15.32 -14.38 -0.82
N ILE A 112 -14.39 -13.43 -1.07
CA ILE A 112 -14.46 -12.09 -0.49
C ILE A 112 -15.37 -11.22 -1.35
N VAL A 113 -16.28 -10.50 -0.73
CA VAL A 113 -17.11 -9.51 -1.42
C VAL A 113 -16.26 -8.26 -1.69
N LEU A 114 -15.96 -8.02 -2.97
CA LEU A 114 -15.17 -6.88 -3.43
C LEU A 114 -15.92 -6.13 -4.54
N ASP A 115 -15.97 -4.79 -4.40
CA ASP A 115 -16.45 -3.88 -5.43
C ASP A 115 -15.32 -2.97 -5.89
N TYR A 116 -15.23 -2.70 -7.19
CA TYR A 116 -14.21 -1.82 -7.74
C TYR A 116 -14.57 -0.35 -7.53
N MET A 117 -13.71 0.37 -6.79
CA MET A 117 -13.80 1.83 -6.67
C MET A 117 -13.21 2.52 -7.91
N THR A 118 -11.96 2.21 -8.23
CA THR A 118 -11.24 2.88 -9.32
C THR A 118 -10.09 2.04 -9.86
N GLU A 119 -9.74 2.23 -11.13
CA GLU A 119 -8.42 1.83 -11.64
C GLU A 119 -7.34 2.77 -11.09
N THR A 120 -6.10 2.28 -10.94
CA THR A 120 -4.94 3.10 -10.57
C THR A 120 -3.96 3.20 -11.75
N ASN A 121 -2.99 4.11 -11.62
CA ASN A 121 -1.89 4.26 -12.58
C ASN A 121 -0.68 3.36 -12.29
N ALA A 122 -0.86 2.31 -11.49
CA ALA A 122 0.22 1.38 -11.16
C ALA A 122 0.79 0.74 -12.42
N THR A 123 2.12 0.74 -12.51
CA THR A 123 2.89 0.03 -13.54
C THR A 123 3.90 -0.86 -12.86
N TRP A 124 4.21 -1.98 -13.49
CA TRP A 124 5.20 -2.94 -12.99
C TRP A 124 6.33 -3.08 -13.98
N GLN A 125 7.56 -3.05 -13.49
CA GLN A 125 8.78 -3.26 -14.26
C GLN A 125 9.49 -4.52 -13.76
N LEU A 126 9.98 -5.31 -14.71
CA LEU A 126 10.90 -6.41 -14.43
C LEU A 126 12.32 -5.86 -14.46
N LEU A 127 12.97 -5.88 -13.31
CA LEU A 127 14.33 -5.39 -13.14
C LEU A 127 15.28 -6.57 -12.87
N ALA A 128 16.45 -6.56 -13.52
CA ALA A 128 17.48 -7.57 -13.34
C ALA A 128 18.71 -6.99 -12.62
N SER A 129 19.30 -7.81 -11.75
CA SER A 129 20.57 -7.51 -11.11
C SER A 129 21.69 -7.43 -12.15
N PRO A 130 22.68 -6.53 -12.02
CA PRO A 130 23.83 -6.45 -12.93
C PRO A 130 24.61 -7.75 -13.02
N GLN A 131 24.72 -8.52 -11.92
CA GLN A 131 25.45 -9.78 -11.88
C GLN A 131 24.65 -10.99 -12.41
N SER A 132 23.35 -10.86 -12.62
CA SER A 132 22.54 -11.96 -13.17
C SER A 132 22.91 -12.32 -14.61
N GLY A 133 23.59 -11.42 -15.33
CA GLY A 133 23.87 -11.55 -16.76
C GLY A 133 22.66 -11.25 -17.66
N VAL A 134 21.47 -10.97 -17.08
CA VAL A 134 20.24 -10.67 -17.84
C VAL A 134 20.30 -9.26 -18.40
N LYS A 135 20.21 -9.14 -19.72
CA LYS A 135 20.26 -7.86 -20.46
C LYS A 135 18.96 -7.59 -21.24
N LYS A 136 18.24 -8.65 -21.58
CA LYS A 136 17.00 -8.64 -22.37
C LYS A 136 16.10 -9.82 -21.96
N PRO A 137 14.83 -9.86 -22.36
CA PRO A 137 13.91 -10.95 -21.96
C PRO A 137 14.43 -12.36 -22.27
N GLU A 138 15.11 -12.55 -23.41
CA GLU A 138 15.61 -13.87 -23.83
C GLU A 138 16.66 -14.45 -22.88
N ASP A 139 17.31 -13.61 -22.06
CA ASP A 139 18.31 -14.04 -21.07
C ASP A 139 17.69 -14.57 -19.77
N LEU A 140 16.35 -14.56 -19.63
CA LEU A 140 15.63 -14.94 -18.41
C LEU A 140 15.53 -16.47 -18.19
N GLY A 141 15.96 -17.27 -19.18
CA GLY A 141 15.98 -18.74 -19.04
C GLY A 141 16.81 -19.20 -17.84
N ASN A 142 16.25 -20.11 -17.03
CA ASN A 142 16.87 -20.64 -15.80
C ASN A 142 17.21 -19.60 -14.73
N LYS A 143 16.54 -18.42 -14.75
CA LYS A 143 16.74 -17.36 -13.76
C LYS A 143 15.70 -17.42 -12.66
N ILE A 144 16.10 -16.94 -11.46
CA ILE A 144 15.21 -16.80 -10.31
C ILE A 144 14.54 -15.41 -10.39
N ILE A 145 13.22 -15.40 -10.49
CA ILE A 145 12.42 -14.18 -10.59
C ILE A 145 11.57 -14.01 -9.31
N GLY A 146 11.83 -12.95 -8.55
CA GLY A 146 11.05 -12.59 -7.37
C GLY A 146 9.73 -11.95 -7.77
N LEU A 147 8.62 -12.53 -7.32
CA LEU A 147 7.27 -12.10 -7.66
C LEU A 147 6.26 -12.44 -6.55
N THR A 148 5.00 -12.03 -6.73
CA THR A 148 3.85 -12.52 -5.95
C THR A 148 3.00 -13.41 -6.85
N PHE A 149 2.70 -14.63 -6.42
CA PHE A 149 1.81 -15.53 -7.18
C PHE A 149 0.36 -15.06 -7.15
N ASN A 150 -0.43 -15.51 -8.12
CA ASN A 150 -1.82 -15.16 -8.33
C ASN A 150 -2.04 -13.65 -8.39
N SER A 151 -1.15 -12.94 -9.10
CA SER A 151 -1.15 -11.49 -9.26
C SER A 151 -0.72 -11.10 -10.66
N ILE A 152 -0.76 -9.80 -10.95
CA ILE A 152 -0.25 -9.22 -12.18
C ILE A 152 1.21 -9.61 -12.45
N MET A 153 2.04 -9.77 -11.42
CA MET A 153 3.47 -10.11 -11.59
C MET A 153 3.65 -11.50 -12.19
N GLN A 154 2.86 -12.48 -11.74
CA GLN A 154 2.88 -13.83 -12.33
C GLN A 154 2.40 -13.80 -13.78
N TYR A 155 1.29 -13.11 -14.05
CA TYR A 155 0.78 -12.96 -15.41
C TYR A 155 1.81 -12.33 -16.34
N LEU A 156 2.43 -11.22 -15.93
CA LEU A 156 3.45 -10.55 -16.73
C LEU A 156 4.67 -11.45 -16.96
N THR A 157 5.07 -12.26 -15.97
CA THR A 157 6.15 -13.23 -16.16
C THR A 157 5.79 -14.24 -17.26
N ILE A 158 4.59 -14.82 -17.21
CA ILE A 158 4.11 -15.76 -18.24
C ILE A 158 4.06 -15.06 -19.60
N ARG A 159 3.59 -13.79 -19.66
CA ARG A 159 3.55 -13.01 -20.91
C ARG A 159 4.93 -12.77 -21.50
N VAL A 160 5.93 -12.45 -20.67
CA VAL A 160 7.31 -12.29 -21.11
C VAL A 160 7.83 -13.60 -21.70
N PHE A 161 7.63 -14.72 -21.01
CA PHE A 161 8.10 -16.03 -21.47
C PHE A 161 7.39 -16.54 -22.70
N SER A 162 6.10 -16.26 -22.87
CA SER A 162 5.35 -16.65 -24.07
C SER A 162 5.53 -15.72 -25.28
N GLY A 163 5.99 -14.49 -25.04
CA GLY A 163 6.18 -13.48 -26.07
C GLY A 163 7.60 -13.38 -26.63
N HIS A 164 8.56 -14.10 -26.05
CA HIS A 164 9.96 -14.07 -26.43
C HIS A 164 10.50 -15.50 -26.62
N ASP A 165 11.56 -15.65 -27.41
CA ASP A 165 12.23 -16.95 -27.63
C ASP A 165 13.13 -17.29 -26.43
N ILE A 166 12.51 -17.82 -25.36
CA ILE A 166 13.19 -18.24 -24.14
C ILE A 166 13.15 -19.76 -24.05
N SER A 167 14.29 -20.40 -24.28
CA SER A 167 14.43 -21.86 -24.41
C SER A 167 14.23 -22.64 -23.11
N SER A 168 14.19 -21.99 -21.95
CA SER A 168 14.17 -22.62 -20.62
C SER A 168 13.06 -22.06 -19.75
N ARG A 169 12.80 -22.74 -18.60
CA ARG A 169 11.85 -22.27 -17.58
C ARG A 169 12.46 -21.13 -16.75
N PHE A 170 11.62 -20.41 -16.04
CA PHE A 170 12.05 -19.55 -14.93
C PHE A 170 11.77 -20.25 -13.59
N TYR A 171 12.47 -19.79 -12.54
CA TYR A 171 12.19 -20.19 -11.18
C TYR A 171 11.52 -19.03 -10.46
N GLY A 172 10.19 -19.11 -10.30
CA GLY A 172 9.44 -18.12 -9.55
C GLY A 172 9.70 -18.25 -8.05
N SER A 173 10.15 -17.18 -7.41
CA SER A 173 10.31 -17.11 -5.96
C SER A 173 9.27 -16.16 -5.37
N GLN A 174 8.39 -16.66 -4.51
CA GLN A 174 7.38 -15.83 -3.84
C GLN A 174 8.04 -15.02 -2.73
N ILE A 175 8.28 -13.75 -3.01
CA ILE A 175 8.82 -12.78 -2.06
C ILE A 175 7.83 -11.63 -1.94
N ASN A 176 6.98 -11.67 -0.93
CA ASN A 176 5.82 -10.78 -0.82
C ASN A 176 6.19 -9.37 -0.36
N ASP A 177 7.17 -9.24 0.55
CA ASP A 177 7.62 -7.94 1.06
C ASP A 177 8.40 -7.18 0.00
N ILE A 178 7.95 -5.97 -0.30
CA ILE A 178 8.49 -5.11 -1.36
C ILE A 178 9.95 -4.74 -1.08
N PHE A 179 10.29 -4.44 0.17
CA PHE A 179 11.64 -4.01 0.57
C PHE A 179 12.61 -5.19 0.62
N ILE A 180 12.15 -6.37 1.10
CA ILE A 180 12.95 -7.60 1.10
C ILE A 180 13.26 -8.00 -0.34
N ARG A 181 12.28 -7.96 -1.23
CA ARG A 181 12.45 -8.29 -2.65
C ARG A 181 13.51 -7.40 -3.32
N LEU A 182 13.43 -6.08 -3.10
CA LEU A 182 14.42 -5.13 -3.59
C LEU A 182 15.82 -5.39 -2.99
N LYS A 183 15.91 -5.66 -1.68
CA LYS A 183 17.17 -5.99 -1.02
C LYS A 183 17.81 -7.25 -1.57
N MET A 184 17.02 -8.30 -1.85
CA MET A 184 17.52 -9.54 -2.43
C MET A 184 18.06 -9.34 -3.83
N LEU A 185 17.40 -8.51 -4.66
CA LEU A 185 17.94 -8.14 -5.98
C LEU A 185 19.28 -7.41 -5.86
N ASN A 186 19.36 -6.40 -5.01
CA ASN A 186 20.56 -5.58 -4.84
C ASN A 186 21.73 -6.36 -4.24
N ASN A 187 21.45 -7.43 -3.47
CA ASN A 187 22.45 -8.33 -2.92
C ASN A 187 22.76 -9.53 -3.85
N ASN A 188 22.22 -9.55 -5.08
CA ASN A 188 22.40 -10.62 -6.06
C ASN A 188 21.95 -12.00 -5.55
N GLN A 189 20.97 -12.05 -4.66
CA GLN A 189 20.39 -13.30 -4.13
C GLN A 189 19.30 -13.87 -5.06
N ILE A 190 18.79 -13.04 -5.96
CA ILE A 190 17.87 -13.38 -7.04
C ILE A 190 18.25 -12.61 -8.30
N ASP A 191 17.92 -13.14 -9.47
CA ASP A 191 18.36 -12.62 -10.77
C ASP A 191 17.52 -11.42 -11.20
N ALA A 192 16.20 -11.47 -10.99
CA ALA A 192 15.27 -10.41 -11.39
C ALA A 192 14.09 -10.31 -10.42
N ILE A 193 13.42 -9.13 -10.41
CA ILE A 193 12.20 -8.91 -9.63
C ILE A 193 11.18 -8.11 -10.44
N TRP A 194 9.90 -8.32 -10.14
CA TRP A 194 8.85 -7.35 -10.47
C TRP A 194 8.72 -6.33 -9.35
N THR A 195 8.65 -5.06 -9.72
CA THR A 195 8.44 -3.95 -8.80
C THR A 195 7.69 -2.80 -9.48
N SER A 196 7.22 -1.84 -8.70
CA SER A 196 6.55 -0.61 -9.15
C SER A 196 7.25 0.62 -8.56
N GLU A 197 6.85 1.83 -8.96
CA GLU A 197 7.42 3.04 -8.39
C GLU A 197 7.01 3.22 -6.91
N PRO A 198 7.89 3.75 -6.06
CA PRO A 198 9.20 4.34 -6.33
C PRO A 198 10.37 3.34 -6.30
N GLN A 199 10.11 2.06 -5.96
CA GLN A 199 11.16 1.04 -5.82
C GLN A 199 11.82 0.71 -7.17
N THR A 200 11.11 0.87 -8.28
CA THR A 200 11.69 0.78 -9.63
C THR A 200 12.80 1.81 -9.83
N THR A 201 12.50 3.08 -9.56
CA THR A 201 13.49 4.16 -9.64
C THR A 201 14.65 3.91 -8.68
N GLN A 202 14.39 3.50 -7.45
CA GLN A 202 15.41 3.17 -6.47
C GLN A 202 16.34 2.05 -6.98
N ALA A 203 15.79 0.99 -7.54
CA ALA A 203 16.57 -0.12 -8.08
C ALA A 203 17.43 0.31 -9.27
N LYS A 204 16.90 1.15 -10.18
CA LYS A 204 17.65 1.68 -11.32
C LYS A 204 18.82 2.56 -10.88
N LEU A 205 18.64 3.40 -9.86
CA LEU A 205 19.72 4.21 -9.28
C LEU A 205 20.83 3.36 -8.65
N LEU A 206 20.51 2.14 -8.24
CA LEU A 206 21.47 1.15 -7.73
C LEU A 206 22.08 0.26 -8.83
N GLY A 207 21.84 0.61 -10.12
CA GLY A 207 22.43 -0.05 -11.27
C GLY A 207 21.66 -1.26 -11.82
N ASN A 208 20.48 -1.58 -11.26
CA ASN A 208 19.65 -2.65 -11.80
C ASN A 208 19.02 -2.23 -13.14
N ARG A 209 18.88 -3.19 -14.07
CA ARG A 209 18.44 -2.94 -15.43
C ARG A 209 16.97 -3.28 -15.61
N GLU A 210 16.21 -2.39 -16.24
CA GLU A 210 14.87 -2.72 -16.71
C GLU A 210 14.94 -3.66 -17.90
N ILE A 211 14.23 -4.78 -17.80
CA ILE A 211 14.14 -5.83 -18.82
C ILE A 211 12.80 -5.77 -19.54
N TYR A 212 11.73 -5.44 -18.80
CA TYR A 212 10.38 -5.36 -19.34
C TYR A 212 9.52 -4.40 -18.52
N SER A 213 8.48 -3.85 -19.17
CA SER A 213 7.52 -2.96 -18.49
C SER A 213 6.08 -3.34 -18.83
N SER A 214 5.19 -3.31 -17.84
CA SER A 214 3.74 -3.50 -18.04
C SER A 214 3.10 -2.40 -18.88
N VAL A 215 3.77 -1.27 -19.10
CA VAL A 215 3.32 -0.21 -20.01
C VAL A 215 3.17 -0.72 -21.44
N ASN A 216 3.94 -1.75 -21.82
CA ASN A 216 3.86 -2.40 -23.14
C ASN A 216 2.61 -3.28 -23.29
N GLU A 217 1.89 -3.58 -22.22
CA GLU A 217 0.66 -4.36 -22.25
C GLU A 217 -0.54 -3.41 -22.43
N ASN A 218 -1.47 -3.77 -23.30
CA ASN A 218 -2.74 -3.04 -23.41
C ASN A 218 -3.69 -3.45 -22.28
N PHE A 219 -3.25 -3.21 -21.02
CA PHE A 219 -3.95 -3.63 -19.83
C PHE A 219 -3.54 -2.75 -18.64
N ILE A 220 -4.51 -2.16 -17.94
CA ILE A 220 -4.32 -1.37 -16.74
C ILE A 220 -4.85 -2.21 -15.57
N PRO A 221 -3.97 -2.90 -14.82
CA PRO A 221 -4.42 -3.86 -13.82
C PRO A 221 -4.55 -3.29 -12.41
N GLY A 222 -3.94 -2.14 -12.09
CA GLY A 222 -4.00 -1.56 -10.76
C GLY A 222 -5.41 -1.10 -10.39
N ALA A 223 -5.85 -1.36 -9.17
CA ALA A 223 -7.17 -1.02 -8.68
C ALA A 223 -7.21 -0.67 -7.19
N ILE A 224 -8.22 0.08 -6.80
CA ILE A 224 -8.68 0.19 -5.42
C ILE A 224 -10.05 -0.48 -5.34
N VAL A 225 -10.23 -1.32 -4.34
CA VAL A 225 -11.48 -2.05 -4.10
C VAL A 225 -12.09 -1.68 -2.76
N TYR A 226 -13.43 -1.71 -2.69
CA TYR A 226 -14.19 -1.76 -1.45
C TYR A 226 -14.32 -3.21 -0.99
N VAL A 227 -14.38 -3.40 0.32
CA VAL A 227 -14.44 -4.72 0.97
C VAL A 227 -15.72 -4.81 1.80
N ASN A 228 -16.50 -5.90 1.58
CA ASN A 228 -17.70 -6.19 2.35
C ASN A 228 -18.74 -5.05 2.37
N ASN A 229 -18.95 -4.40 1.22
CA ASN A 229 -19.99 -3.38 1.01
C ASN A 229 -20.01 -2.30 2.10
N PRO A 230 -18.99 -1.44 2.21
CA PRO A 230 -19.02 -0.33 3.16
C PRO A 230 -20.23 0.57 2.91
N LYS A 231 -20.65 1.33 3.93
CA LYS A 231 -21.75 2.28 3.79
C LYS A 231 -21.53 3.22 2.61
N ILE A 232 -22.57 3.44 1.81
CA ILE A 232 -22.49 4.25 0.58
C ILE A 232 -22.06 5.70 0.86
N GLU A 233 -22.43 6.27 2.01
CA GLU A 233 -22.00 7.60 2.42
C GLU A 233 -20.48 7.64 2.67
N HIS A 234 -19.88 6.57 3.21
CA HIS A 234 -18.42 6.47 3.38
C HIS A 234 -17.72 6.31 2.03
N GLN A 235 -18.29 5.51 1.10
CA GLN A 235 -17.74 5.38 -0.24
C GLN A 235 -17.69 6.73 -0.94
N ARG A 236 -18.82 7.46 -0.98
CA ARG A 236 -18.90 8.79 -1.60
C ARG A 236 -17.96 9.82 -0.97
N ALA A 237 -17.84 9.80 0.37
CA ALA A 237 -16.91 10.70 1.08
C ALA A 237 -15.44 10.38 0.75
N PHE A 238 -15.08 9.09 0.68
CA PHE A 238 -13.74 8.66 0.32
C PHE A 238 -13.40 8.98 -1.15
N GLU A 239 -14.30 8.72 -2.09
CA GLU A 239 -14.16 9.08 -3.51
C GLU A 239 -13.99 10.59 -3.72
N ALA A 240 -14.79 11.41 -3.03
CA ALA A 240 -14.67 12.86 -3.10
C ALA A 240 -13.29 13.34 -2.59
N ALA A 241 -12.81 12.78 -1.48
CA ALA A 241 -11.50 13.08 -0.93
C ALA A 241 -10.35 12.62 -1.86
N TYR A 242 -10.48 11.42 -2.44
CA TYR A 242 -9.54 10.90 -3.42
C TYR A 242 -9.45 11.81 -4.65
N ASN A 243 -10.59 12.24 -5.21
CA ASN A 243 -10.61 13.13 -6.36
C ASN A 243 -9.96 14.49 -6.06
N LYS A 244 -10.18 15.07 -4.88
CA LYS A 244 -9.46 16.28 -4.44
C LYS A 244 -7.96 16.07 -4.39
N ALA A 245 -7.50 14.93 -3.85
CA ALA A 245 -6.09 14.60 -3.81
C ALA A 245 -5.49 14.46 -5.23
N VAL A 246 -6.21 13.81 -6.14
CA VAL A 246 -5.81 13.69 -7.55
C VAL A 246 -5.66 15.06 -8.23
N ASP A 247 -6.62 15.97 -8.02
CA ASP A 247 -6.56 17.31 -8.58
C ASP A 247 -5.33 18.09 -8.07
N ILE A 248 -5.03 17.98 -6.76
CA ILE A 248 -3.84 18.59 -6.15
C ILE A 248 -2.55 17.96 -6.70
N LEU A 249 -2.48 16.61 -6.80
CA LEU A 249 -1.30 15.92 -7.33
C LEU A 249 -1.00 16.32 -8.77
N ASN A 250 -2.03 16.44 -9.60
CA ASN A 250 -1.86 16.80 -11.01
C ASN A 250 -1.56 18.29 -11.25
N SER A 251 -1.78 19.16 -10.25
CA SER A 251 -1.50 20.60 -10.34
C SER A 251 -0.04 20.96 -10.00
N HIS A 252 0.75 20.02 -9.48
CA HIS A 252 2.14 20.22 -9.09
C HIS A 252 3.06 19.15 -9.70
N SER A 253 4.37 19.38 -9.66
CA SER A 253 5.33 18.32 -9.96
C SER A 253 5.34 17.26 -8.85
N ILE A 254 5.70 16.02 -9.19
CA ILE A 254 5.74 14.95 -8.19
C ILE A 254 6.75 15.24 -7.06
N GLN A 255 7.83 15.96 -7.35
CA GLN A 255 8.85 16.36 -6.40
C GLN A 255 8.32 17.32 -5.32
N TYR A 256 7.26 18.08 -5.60
CA TYR A 256 6.59 18.90 -4.60
C TYR A 256 6.10 18.09 -3.40
N PHE A 257 5.77 16.83 -3.62
CA PHE A 257 5.30 15.89 -2.60
C PHE A 257 6.42 15.07 -1.95
N ALA A 258 7.68 15.47 -2.09
CA ALA A 258 8.84 14.77 -1.53
C ALA A 258 8.69 14.40 -0.04
N PRO A 259 8.23 15.28 0.87
CA PRO A 259 8.05 14.91 2.28
C PRO A 259 7.06 13.75 2.46
N LEU A 260 5.95 13.76 1.71
CA LEU A 260 4.92 12.73 1.75
C LEU A 260 5.44 11.40 1.21
N ILE A 261 6.11 11.42 0.05
CA ILE A 261 6.69 10.25 -0.59
C ILE A 261 7.73 9.59 0.33
N LYS A 262 8.65 10.37 0.90
CA LYS A 262 9.67 9.87 1.83
C LYS A 262 9.04 9.26 3.08
N LYS A 263 8.02 9.91 3.63
CA LYS A 263 7.30 9.43 4.83
C LYS A 263 6.73 8.03 4.63
N TYR A 264 5.97 7.82 3.56
CA TYR A 264 5.20 6.59 3.36
C TYR A 264 5.95 5.51 2.57
N MET A 265 6.87 5.89 1.68
CA MET A 265 7.51 4.95 0.75
C MET A 265 8.96 4.63 1.12
N LYS A 266 9.50 5.27 2.17
CA LYS A 266 10.85 5.01 2.74
C LYS A 266 11.97 5.14 1.71
N VAL A 267 11.88 6.14 0.86
CA VAL A 267 12.90 6.50 -0.14
C VAL A 267 13.58 7.82 0.21
N ASP A 268 14.75 8.06 -0.37
CA ASP A 268 15.52 9.31 -0.17
C ASP A 268 15.23 10.37 -1.24
N ASP A 269 15.86 11.53 -1.09
CA ASP A 269 15.68 12.66 -2.00
C ASP A 269 16.18 12.37 -3.42
N LYS A 270 17.20 11.50 -3.58
CA LYS A 270 17.71 11.10 -4.90
C LYS A 270 16.69 10.32 -5.69
N VAL A 271 15.99 9.39 -5.01
CA VAL A 271 14.91 8.63 -5.61
C VAL A 271 13.76 9.55 -6.00
N VAL A 272 13.32 10.45 -5.11
CA VAL A 272 12.23 11.39 -5.41
C VAL A 272 12.58 12.30 -6.58
N ALA A 273 13.81 12.81 -6.66
CA ALA A 273 14.27 13.67 -7.76
C ALA A 273 14.25 12.92 -9.12
N ALA A 274 14.50 11.61 -9.11
CA ALA A 274 14.57 10.77 -10.31
C ALA A 274 13.23 10.14 -10.71
N LEU A 275 12.16 10.31 -9.92
CA LEU A 275 10.85 9.74 -10.24
C LEU A 275 10.34 10.26 -11.59
N PRO A 276 9.73 9.39 -12.40
CA PRO A 276 9.12 9.79 -13.66
C PRO A 276 7.91 10.70 -13.40
N LYS A 277 7.50 11.45 -14.43
CA LYS A 277 6.23 12.16 -14.38
C LYS A 277 5.08 11.16 -14.26
N ILE A 278 4.27 11.31 -13.22
CA ILE A 278 3.11 10.48 -12.95
C ILE A 278 1.86 11.37 -13.03
N THR A 279 0.84 10.91 -13.77
CA THR A 279 -0.46 11.56 -13.85
C THR A 279 -1.49 10.65 -13.23
N TYR A 280 -2.26 11.16 -12.29
CA TYR A 280 -3.30 10.41 -11.59
C TYR A 280 -4.65 10.62 -12.24
N LYS A 281 -5.51 9.59 -12.21
CA LYS A 281 -6.88 9.66 -12.69
C LYS A 281 -7.83 9.86 -11.51
N ARG A 282 -8.85 10.70 -11.71
CA ARG A 282 -10.00 10.74 -10.80
C ARG A 282 -10.68 9.37 -10.79
N VAL A 283 -11.52 9.14 -9.78
CA VAL A 283 -12.27 7.88 -9.65
C VAL A 283 -12.94 7.51 -10.98
N ILE A 284 -12.53 6.37 -11.50
CA ILE A 284 -13.09 5.73 -12.69
C ILE A 284 -13.01 4.22 -12.52
N ALA A 285 -14.16 3.55 -12.53
CA ALA A 285 -14.20 2.10 -12.40
C ALA A 285 -13.43 1.41 -13.55
N PRO A 286 -12.73 0.30 -13.27
CA PRO A 286 -12.12 -0.51 -14.31
C PRO A 286 -13.14 -0.94 -15.35
N ARG A 287 -12.73 -0.95 -16.61
CA ARG A 287 -13.61 -1.40 -17.70
C ARG A 287 -13.92 -2.88 -17.57
N GLU A 288 -15.15 -3.28 -17.85
CA GLU A 288 -15.61 -4.68 -17.82
C GLU A 288 -14.68 -5.61 -18.62
N ARG A 289 -14.18 -5.15 -19.77
CA ARG A 289 -13.19 -5.91 -20.57
C ARG A 289 -11.90 -6.20 -19.79
N ALA A 290 -11.44 -5.29 -18.94
CA ALA A 290 -10.23 -5.48 -18.14
C ALA A 290 -10.48 -6.47 -16.99
N ILE A 291 -11.64 -6.40 -16.35
CA ILE A 291 -12.07 -7.33 -15.30
C ILE A 291 -12.19 -8.74 -15.88
N ASN A 292 -12.88 -8.90 -17.02
CA ASN A 292 -13.05 -10.21 -17.69
C ASN A 292 -11.69 -10.77 -18.15
N LYS A 293 -10.77 -9.91 -18.62
CA LYS A 293 -9.39 -10.34 -18.93
C LYS A 293 -8.71 -10.87 -17.66
N ALA A 294 -8.82 -10.17 -16.53
CA ALA A 294 -8.23 -10.59 -15.26
C ALA A 294 -8.79 -11.94 -14.79
N ARG A 295 -10.10 -12.13 -14.87
CA ARG A 295 -10.78 -13.39 -14.50
C ARG A 295 -10.32 -14.56 -15.36
N ASN A 296 -10.19 -14.38 -16.67
CA ASN A 296 -9.74 -15.43 -17.59
C ASN A 296 -8.25 -15.78 -17.46
N ILE A 297 -7.47 -15.04 -16.68
CA ILE A 297 -6.05 -15.31 -16.38
C ILE A 297 -5.91 -16.25 -15.18
N LEU A 298 -6.90 -16.35 -14.34
CA LEU A 298 -6.87 -17.24 -13.17
C LEU A 298 -6.71 -18.71 -13.62
N PRO A 299 -5.94 -19.52 -12.87
CA PRO A 299 -5.70 -20.92 -13.20
C PRO A 299 -6.96 -21.77 -13.12
#